data_7b902650d53e0ba1d1777c202738bc23
#
_entry.id   7b902650d53e0ba1d1777c202738bc23
#
_cell.length_a   1.000
_cell.length_b   1.000
_cell.length_c   1.000
_cell.angle_alpha   90.00
_cell.angle_beta   90.00
_cell.angle_gamma   90.00
#
_symmetry.space_group_name_H-M   'P 1'
#
loop_
_entity.id
_entity.type
_entity.pdbx_description
1 polymer ?
#
loop_
_entity_poly.entity_id
_entity_poly.type
_entity_poly.pdbx_seq_one_letter_code
_entity_poly.pdbx_strand_id
1 'polypeptide(L)'
;DKVLIGADIDKLTDEELSSMIDDVNIYARCNPLQKERIIRLFKEKGHVVGYMGDGVNDAPSLHTADVGISVNSATDIAKEASDIILLEKSLKVIYDGVIEGRKVYGNIIKYMKMALSSDFGDVFSILIASIFLPFLPLLPIQMLIQDFLYDISQIAIPYDDVDKEFLEKPRKWDTKGLGKFMN
;
A
#
# COMPACT_ATOMS: atom_id res chain seq x y z
N ASP A 1 -8.24 -16.89 22.13
CA ASP A 1 -8.54 -15.53 21.68
C ASP A 1 -8.61 -14.62 22.89
N LYS A 2 -7.75 -13.57 22.91
CA LYS A 2 -7.80 -12.54 23.95
C LYS A 2 -8.85 -11.50 23.57
N VAL A 3 -9.75 -11.19 24.51
CA VAL A 3 -10.79 -10.17 24.37
C VAL A 3 -10.49 -9.05 25.35
N LEU A 4 -10.55 -7.80 24.87
CA LEU A 4 -10.43 -6.63 25.71
C LEU A 4 -11.72 -5.80 25.59
N ILE A 5 -12.26 -5.35 26.72
CA ILE A 5 -13.44 -4.48 26.73
C ILE A 5 -13.04 -3.03 26.98
N GLY A 6 -13.89 -2.08 26.49
CA GLY A 6 -13.61 -0.64 26.63
C GLY A 6 -13.26 -0.21 28.06
N ALA A 7 -13.97 -0.74 29.08
CA ALA A 7 -13.69 -0.42 30.48
C ALA A 7 -12.30 -0.88 30.97
N ASP A 8 -11.70 -1.89 30.35
CA ASP A 8 -10.35 -2.31 30.69
C ASP A 8 -9.30 -1.49 29.92
N ILE A 9 -9.62 -1.06 28.69
CA ILE A 9 -8.76 -0.15 27.91
C ILE A 9 -8.52 1.17 28.65
N ASP A 10 -9.55 1.70 29.33
CA ASP A 10 -9.42 2.95 30.08
C ASP A 10 -8.49 2.86 31.29
N LYS A 11 -8.26 1.65 31.82
CA LYS A 11 -7.37 1.41 32.96
C LYS A 11 -5.90 1.26 32.58
N LEU A 12 -5.64 0.99 31.29
CA LEU A 12 -4.30 0.74 30.78
C LEU A 12 -3.66 2.02 30.28
N THR A 13 -2.36 2.17 30.54
CA THR A 13 -1.54 3.18 29.89
C THR A 13 -1.33 2.85 28.41
N ASP A 14 -0.80 3.78 27.61
CA ASP A 14 -0.50 3.53 26.20
C ASP A 14 0.61 2.46 26.04
N GLU A 15 1.59 2.45 26.94
CA GLU A 15 2.67 1.47 26.96
C GLU A 15 2.15 0.06 27.27
N GLU A 16 1.28 -0.06 28.28
CA GLU A 16 0.67 -1.35 28.64
C GLU A 16 -0.22 -1.88 27.54
N LEU A 17 -1.09 -1.04 26.97
CA LEU A 17 -1.96 -1.43 25.86
C LEU A 17 -1.14 -1.81 24.63
N SER A 18 -0.12 -1.02 24.29
CA SER A 18 0.77 -1.29 23.17
C SER A 18 1.50 -2.62 23.31
N SER A 19 1.94 -2.98 24.54
CA SER A 19 2.66 -4.24 24.77
C SER A 19 1.85 -5.48 24.44
N MET A 20 0.52 -5.41 24.60
CA MET A 20 -0.39 -6.55 24.42
C MET A 20 -1.26 -6.48 23.17
N ILE A 21 -1.23 -5.37 22.42
CA ILE A 21 -2.16 -5.08 21.32
C ILE A 21 -2.13 -6.15 20.21
N ASP A 22 -0.96 -6.72 19.92
CA ASP A 22 -0.79 -7.76 18.89
C ASP A 22 -1.40 -9.12 19.31
N ASP A 23 -1.57 -9.33 20.60
CA ASP A 23 -2.14 -10.57 21.15
C ASP A 23 -3.68 -10.52 21.26
N VAL A 24 -4.27 -9.34 21.16
CA VAL A 24 -5.71 -9.13 21.32
C VAL A 24 -6.40 -9.16 19.96
N ASN A 25 -7.32 -10.10 19.83
CA ASN A 25 -8.07 -10.29 18.57
C ASN A 25 -9.43 -9.58 18.57
N ILE A 26 -10.00 -9.33 19.75
CA ILE A 26 -11.35 -8.78 19.88
C ILE A 26 -11.35 -7.61 20.85
N TYR A 27 -11.78 -6.46 20.36
CA TYR A 27 -12.04 -5.27 21.16
C TYR A 27 -13.55 -5.02 21.21
N ALA A 28 -14.14 -5.16 22.40
CA ALA A 28 -15.58 -5.09 22.57
C ALA A 28 -16.02 -3.85 23.35
N ARG A 29 -17.20 -3.31 22.99
CA ARG A 29 -17.83 -2.16 23.69
C ARG A 29 -16.92 -0.94 23.80
N CYS A 30 -16.13 -0.68 22.76
CA CYS A 30 -15.27 0.48 22.71
C CYS A 30 -16.06 1.72 22.30
N ASN A 31 -15.79 2.83 22.96
CA ASN A 31 -16.24 4.15 22.53
C ASN A 31 -15.36 4.68 21.38
N PRO A 32 -15.76 5.77 20.69
CA PRO A 32 -14.99 6.31 19.55
C PRO A 32 -13.53 6.64 19.89
N LEU A 33 -13.26 7.23 21.05
CA LEU A 33 -11.90 7.58 21.46
C LEU A 33 -11.02 6.35 21.74
N GLN A 34 -11.61 5.30 22.31
CA GLN A 34 -10.90 4.03 22.51
C GLN A 34 -10.57 3.35 21.20
N LYS A 35 -11.48 3.38 20.20
CA LYS A 35 -11.23 2.84 18.88
C LYS A 35 -10.07 3.58 18.20
N GLU A 36 -10.09 4.90 18.20
CA GLU A 36 -9.03 5.74 17.66
C GLU A 36 -7.68 5.46 18.36
N ARG A 37 -7.68 5.38 19.70
CA ARG A 37 -6.50 5.06 20.50
C ARG A 37 -5.87 3.72 20.09
N ILE A 38 -6.69 2.68 19.90
CA ILE A 38 -6.23 1.36 19.45
C ILE A 38 -5.58 1.47 18.06
N ILE A 39 -6.23 2.15 17.11
CA ILE A 39 -5.71 2.33 15.76
C ILE A 39 -4.37 3.06 15.79
N ARG A 40 -4.26 4.15 16.53
CA ARG A 40 -3.04 4.93 16.69
C ARG A 40 -1.89 4.06 17.24
N LEU A 41 -2.13 3.27 18.26
CA LEU A 41 -1.11 2.39 18.85
C LEU A 41 -0.65 1.29 17.86
N PHE A 42 -1.55 0.71 17.06
CA PHE A 42 -1.15 -0.20 15.98
C PHE A 42 -0.23 0.48 14.97
N LYS A 43 -0.55 1.72 14.56
CA LYS A 43 0.29 2.50 13.62
C LYS A 43 1.65 2.83 14.22
N GLU A 44 1.71 3.23 15.49
CA GLU A 44 2.97 3.52 16.21
C GLU A 44 3.89 2.29 16.28
N LYS A 45 3.32 1.08 16.34
CA LYS A 45 4.06 -0.19 16.21
C LYS A 45 4.52 -0.51 14.78
N GLY A 46 4.12 0.30 13.81
CA GLY A 46 4.51 0.14 12.41
C GLY A 46 3.62 -0.79 11.60
N HIS A 47 2.41 -1.12 12.11
CA HIS A 47 1.38 -1.77 11.31
C HIS A 47 0.74 -0.80 10.32
N VAL A 48 0.24 -1.33 9.22
CA VAL A 48 -0.66 -0.60 8.31
C VAL A 48 -2.09 -1.00 8.66
N VAL A 49 -2.90 -0.04 9.06
CA VAL A 49 -4.22 -0.28 9.63
C VAL A 49 -5.31 0.16 8.66
N GLY A 50 -6.13 -0.79 8.22
CA GLY A 50 -7.42 -0.51 7.59
C GLY A 50 -8.52 -0.55 8.64
N TYR A 51 -9.37 0.47 8.67
CA TYR A 51 -10.52 0.52 9.57
C TYR A 51 -11.82 0.66 8.78
N MET A 52 -12.82 -0.16 9.13
CA MET A 52 -14.14 -0.08 8.51
C MET A 52 -15.18 0.41 9.51
N GLY A 53 -15.94 1.45 9.11
CA GLY A 53 -17.01 2.04 9.90
C GLY A 53 -18.16 2.56 9.05
N ASP A 54 -19.38 2.57 9.59
CA ASP A 54 -20.59 3.02 8.88
C ASP A 54 -21.36 4.13 9.62
N GLY A 55 -20.95 4.49 10.82
CA GLY A 55 -21.59 5.46 11.67
C GLY A 55 -20.80 6.77 11.87
N VAL A 56 -21.51 7.79 12.32
CA VAL A 56 -20.91 9.10 12.68
C VAL A 56 -19.80 8.94 13.73
N ASN A 57 -19.97 8.02 14.65
CA ASN A 57 -19.01 7.76 15.74
C ASN A 57 -17.72 7.11 15.27
N ASP A 58 -17.67 6.63 14.02
CA ASP A 58 -16.49 5.98 13.43
C ASP A 58 -15.58 6.98 12.70
N ALA A 59 -16.05 8.20 12.44
CA ALA A 59 -15.30 9.20 11.70
C ALA A 59 -13.88 9.47 12.23
N PRO A 60 -13.63 9.63 13.55
CA PRO A 60 -12.28 9.79 14.07
C PRO A 60 -11.38 8.58 13.76
N SER A 61 -11.92 7.38 13.90
CA SER A 61 -11.21 6.11 13.62
C SER A 61 -10.89 5.94 12.14
N LEU A 62 -11.85 6.32 11.25
CA LEU A 62 -11.66 6.31 9.80
C LEU A 62 -10.52 7.24 9.38
N HIS A 63 -10.47 8.46 9.93
CA HIS A 63 -9.40 9.41 9.67
C HIS A 63 -8.04 9.00 10.23
N THR A 64 -8.02 8.33 11.38
CA THR A 64 -6.76 7.94 12.04
C THR A 64 -6.13 6.72 11.37
N ALA A 65 -6.92 5.85 10.75
CA ALA A 65 -6.44 4.69 10.03
C ALA A 65 -5.55 5.07 8.82
N ASP A 66 -4.76 4.13 8.31
CA ASP A 66 -4.01 4.33 7.06
C ASP A 66 -4.94 4.19 5.85
N VAL A 67 -6.02 3.42 6.00
CA VAL A 67 -7.09 3.30 5.01
C VAL A 67 -8.42 3.24 5.73
N GLY A 68 -9.21 4.31 5.62
CA GLY A 68 -10.59 4.38 6.09
C GLY A 68 -11.53 3.75 5.06
N ILE A 69 -12.35 2.79 5.48
CA ILE A 69 -13.29 2.08 4.61
C ILE A 69 -14.71 2.29 5.12
N SER A 70 -15.62 2.71 4.25
CA SER A 70 -17.04 2.80 4.56
C SER A 70 -17.89 2.03 3.54
N VAL A 71 -19.18 2.01 3.74
CA VAL A 71 -20.15 1.34 2.86
C VAL A 71 -21.13 2.34 2.28
N ASN A 72 -21.71 2.04 1.13
CA ASN A 72 -22.66 2.93 0.47
C ASN A 72 -23.89 3.28 1.34
N SER A 73 -24.28 2.40 2.24
CA SER A 73 -25.38 2.61 3.20
C SER A 73 -24.96 3.37 4.47
N ALA A 74 -23.70 3.78 4.60
CA ALA A 74 -23.19 4.53 5.75
C ALA A 74 -23.71 5.97 5.79
N THR A 75 -23.53 6.62 6.94
CA THR A 75 -23.81 8.05 7.09
C THR A 75 -22.88 8.89 6.22
N ASP A 76 -23.34 10.06 5.78
CA ASP A 76 -22.52 10.94 4.93
C ASP A 76 -21.20 11.34 5.62
N ILE A 77 -21.24 11.55 6.94
CA ILE A 77 -20.02 11.84 7.73
C ILE A 77 -19.01 10.68 7.68
N ALA A 78 -19.48 9.43 7.78
CA ALA A 78 -18.58 8.28 7.68
C ALA A 78 -18.02 8.12 6.26
N LYS A 79 -18.81 8.41 5.22
CA LYS A 79 -18.35 8.39 3.83
C LYS A 79 -17.31 9.46 3.56
N GLU A 80 -17.52 10.68 4.05
CA GLU A 80 -16.55 11.78 3.92
C GLU A 80 -15.23 11.52 4.65
N ALA A 81 -15.30 10.79 5.77
CA ALA A 81 -14.14 10.41 6.57
C ALA A 81 -13.39 9.20 6.02
N SER A 82 -13.88 8.53 4.98
CA SER A 82 -13.29 7.30 4.43
C SER A 82 -12.57 7.53 3.11
N ASP A 83 -11.52 6.74 2.86
CA ASP A 83 -10.78 6.74 1.59
C ASP A 83 -11.46 5.86 0.54
N ILE A 84 -12.17 4.82 1.00
CA ILE A 84 -12.83 3.83 0.13
C ILE A 84 -14.27 3.64 0.56
N ILE A 85 -15.19 3.66 -0.40
CA ILE A 85 -16.60 3.35 -0.18
C ILE A 85 -16.95 2.06 -0.91
N LEU A 86 -17.32 1.01 -0.15
CA LEU A 86 -17.76 -0.24 -0.71
C LEU A 86 -19.21 -0.10 -1.20
N LEU A 87 -19.47 -0.44 -2.44
CA LEU A 87 -20.82 -0.44 -3.01
C LEU A 87 -21.67 -1.57 -2.46
N GLU A 88 -21.04 -2.69 -2.12
CA GLU A 88 -21.67 -3.84 -1.50
C GLU A 88 -21.19 -4.03 -0.06
N LYS A 89 -22.10 -4.28 0.88
CA LYS A 89 -21.79 -4.55 2.28
C LYS A 89 -21.34 -6.01 2.45
N SER A 90 -20.12 -6.32 1.98
CA SER A 90 -19.57 -7.66 2.02
C SER A 90 -18.08 -7.66 2.40
N LEU A 91 -17.72 -8.44 3.42
CA LEU A 91 -16.31 -8.66 3.79
C LEU A 91 -15.51 -9.37 2.69
N LYS A 92 -16.19 -10.12 1.82
CA LYS A 92 -15.54 -10.75 0.67
C LYS A 92 -14.98 -9.71 -0.30
N VAL A 93 -15.71 -8.62 -0.53
CA VAL A 93 -15.26 -7.52 -1.40
C VAL A 93 -13.97 -6.90 -0.86
N ILE A 94 -13.82 -6.76 0.47
CA ILE A 94 -12.59 -6.28 1.09
C ILE A 94 -11.44 -7.27 0.85
N TYR A 95 -11.69 -8.57 1.06
CA TYR A 95 -10.69 -9.59 0.83
C TYR A 95 -10.21 -9.60 -0.63
N ASP A 96 -11.13 -9.59 -1.57
CA ASP A 96 -10.84 -9.56 -3.00
C ASP A 96 -10.07 -8.27 -3.37
N GLY A 97 -10.47 -7.13 -2.79
CA GLY A 97 -9.77 -5.84 -2.95
C GLY A 97 -8.33 -5.85 -2.43
N VAL A 98 -8.08 -6.48 -1.27
CA VAL A 98 -6.73 -6.64 -0.72
C VAL A 98 -5.86 -7.51 -1.63
N ILE A 99 -6.40 -8.61 -2.14
CA ILE A 99 -5.65 -9.49 -3.06
C ILE A 99 -5.35 -8.77 -4.37
N GLU A 100 -6.34 -8.08 -4.93
CA GLU A 100 -6.15 -7.32 -6.17
C GLU A 100 -5.14 -6.17 -5.98
N GLY A 101 -5.23 -5.44 -4.86
CA GLY A 101 -4.24 -4.42 -4.51
C GLY A 101 -2.81 -4.97 -4.41
N ARG A 102 -2.62 -6.20 -3.89
CA ARG A 102 -1.31 -6.86 -3.85
C ARG A 102 -0.82 -7.23 -5.26
N LYS A 103 -1.72 -7.65 -6.17
CA LYS A 103 -1.36 -7.91 -7.58
C LYS A 103 -0.91 -6.61 -8.26
N VAL A 104 -1.71 -5.56 -8.15
CA VAL A 104 -1.38 -4.25 -8.72
C VAL A 104 -0.03 -3.76 -8.20
N TYR A 105 0.21 -3.85 -6.89
CA TYR A 105 1.50 -3.50 -6.31
C TYR A 105 2.66 -4.33 -6.89
N GLY A 106 2.46 -5.64 -7.05
CA GLY A 106 3.45 -6.53 -7.68
C GLY A 106 3.80 -6.10 -9.10
N ASN A 107 2.80 -5.78 -9.89
CA ASN A 107 2.98 -5.32 -11.27
C ASN A 107 3.65 -3.93 -11.34
N ILE A 108 3.32 -3.02 -10.42
CA ILE A 108 4.02 -1.73 -10.29
C ILE A 108 5.51 -1.95 -10.00
N ILE A 109 5.87 -2.85 -9.10
CA ILE A 109 7.28 -3.15 -8.79
C ILE A 109 7.99 -3.78 -10.00
N LYS A 110 7.33 -4.67 -10.76
CA LYS A 110 7.88 -5.22 -12.02
C LYS A 110 8.17 -4.08 -13.00
N TYR A 111 7.16 -3.24 -13.26
CA TYR A 111 7.29 -2.08 -14.16
C TYR A 111 8.45 -1.18 -13.75
N MET A 112 8.50 -0.79 -12.48
CA MET A 112 9.56 0.08 -11.98
C MET A 112 10.97 -0.51 -12.14
N LYS A 113 11.14 -1.80 -11.84
CA LYS A 113 12.44 -2.47 -12.02
C LYS A 113 12.86 -2.48 -13.48
N MET A 114 11.93 -2.77 -14.38
CA MET A 114 12.21 -2.78 -15.81
C MET A 114 12.52 -1.38 -16.33
N ALA A 115 11.71 -0.37 -16.00
CA ALA A 115 11.91 1.01 -16.43
C ALA A 115 13.26 1.56 -15.93
N LEU A 116 13.52 1.46 -14.62
CA LEU A 116 14.79 1.93 -14.06
C LEU A 116 16.01 1.21 -14.66
N SER A 117 15.90 -0.11 -14.89
CA SER A 117 16.99 -0.88 -15.51
C SER A 117 17.28 -0.41 -16.94
N SER A 118 16.23 -0.07 -17.71
CA SER A 118 16.37 0.47 -19.06
C SER A 118 17.04 1.84 -19.02
N ASP A 119 16.51 2.77 -18.24
CA ASP A 119 17.01 4.15 -18.13
C ASP A 119 18.49 4.17 -17.72
N PHE A 120 18.87 3.38 -16.72
CA PHE A 120 20.26 3.26 -16.31
C PHE A 120 21.14 2.64 -17.40
N GLY A 121 20.64 1.61 -18.07
CA GLY A 121 21.33 0.98 -19.19
C GLY A 121 21.64 1.98 -20.32
N ASP A 122 20.65 2.79 -20.67
CA ASP A 122 20.80 3.81 -21.70
C ASP A 122 21.79 4.89 -21.31
N VAL A 123 21.66 5.45 -20.10
CA VAL A 123 22.57 6.49 -19.60
C VAL A 123 24.02 5.98 -19.56
N PHE A 124 24.26 4.80 -19.01
CA PHE A 124 25.59 4.22 -18.94
C PHE A 124 26.16 3.86 -20.31
N SER A 125 25.31 3.35 -21.21
CA SER A 125 25.73 3.02 -22.57
C SER A 125 26.16 4.25 -23.36
N ILE A 126 25.39 5.33 -23.27
CA ILE A 126 25.73 6.60 -23.91
C ILE A 126 27.00 7.18 -23.30
N LEU A 127 27.13 7.18 -21.97
CA LEU A 127 28.30 7.72 -21.27
C LEU A 127 29.58 6.99 -21.70
N ILE A 128 29.56 5.65 -21.67
CA ILE A 128 30.72 4.84 -22.05
C ILE A 128 31.04 5.00 -23.53
N ALA A 129 30.02 4.94 -24.40
CA ALA A 129 30.23 5.08 -25.84
C ALA A 129 30.79 6.44 -26.20
N SER A 130 30.39 7.51 -25.52
CA SER A 130 30.88 8.88 -25.75
C SER A 130 32.37 9.07 -25.42
N ILE A 131 32.95 8.18 -24.61
CA ILE A 131 34.39 8.20 -24.32
C ILE A 131 35.19 7.72 -25.53
N PHE A 132 34.65 6.77 -26.28
CA PHE A 132 35.38 6.10 -27.38
C PHE A 132 35.00 6.60 -28.77
N LEU A 133 33.81 7.22 -28.93
CA LEU A 133 33.29 7.65 -30.20
C LEU A 133 33.41 9.17 -30.38
N PRO A 134 33.92 9.67 -31.53
CA PRO A 134 34.01 11.10 -31.82
C PRO A 134 32.67 11.73 -32.26
N PHE A 135 31.56 11.03 -32.12
CA PHE A 135 30.22 11.49 -32.46
C PHE A 135 29.21 11.04 -31.39
N LEU A 136 28.02 11.64 -31.37
CA LEU A 136 26.93 11.27 -30.48
C LEU A 136 26.45 9.84 -30.75
N PRO A 137 26.57 8.91 -29.79
CA PRO A 137 26.21 7.49 -29.97
C PRO A 137 24.74 7.27 -30.31
N LEU A 138 23.88 8.13 -29.77
CA LEU A 138 22.43 8.10 -29.98
C LEU A 138 21.91 9.51 -30.24
N LEU A 139 21.15 9.66 -31.32
CA LEU A 139 20.46 10.93 -31.60
C LEU A 139 19.18 11.02 -30.75
N PRO A 140 18.72 12.22 -30.35
CA PRO A 140 17.50 12.38 -29.54
C PRO A 140 16.26 11.72 -30.16
N ILE A 141 16.14 11.70 -31.48
CA ILE A 141 15.03 11.03 -32.16
C ILE A 141 15.09 9.50 -32.03
N GLN A 142 16.29 8.91 -31.97
CA GLN A 142 16.46 7.48 -31.77
C GLN A 142 16.11 7.08 -30.35
N MET A 143 16.48 7.89 -29.35
CA MET A 143 16.07 7.70 -27.96
C MET A 143 14.54 7.76 -27.83
N LEU A 144 13.91 8.76 -28.43
CA LEU A 144 12.46 8.91 -28.39
C LEU A 144 11.74 7.69 -29.00
N ILE A 145 12.22 7.17 -30.13
CA ILE A 145 11.65 5.99 -30.76
C ILE A 145 11.87 4.74 -29.88
N GLN A 146 13.04 4.60 -29.29
CA GLN A 146 13.36 3.50 -28.37
C GLN A 146 12.44 3.51 -27.14
N ASP A 147 12.29 4.65 -26.49
CA ASP A 147 11.41 4.83 -25.31
C ASP A 147 9.96 4.50 -25.67
N PHE A 148 9.49 4.98 -26.83
CA PHE A 148 8.13 4.69 -27.29
C PHE A 148 7.90 3.19 -27.56
N LEU A 149 8.84 2.49 -28.17
CA LEU A 149 8.77 1.06 -28.38
C LEU A 149 8.83 0.28 -27.06
N TYR A 150 9.64 0.77 -26.12
CA TYR A 150 9.74 0.22 -24.79
C TYR A 150 8.42 0.35 -24.02
N ASP A 151 7.80 1.54 -24.02
CA ASP A 151 6.51 1.79 -23.39
C ASP A 151 5.41 0.87 -23.95
N ILE A 152 5.36 0.71 -25.27
CA ILE A 152 4.43 -0.23 -25.92
C ILE A 152 4.64 -1.65 -25.41
N SER A 153 5.89 -2.09 -25.26
CA SER A 153 6.19 -3.44 -24.76
C SER A 153 5.71 -3.68 -23.33
N GLN A 154 5.58 -2.64 -22.53
CA GLN A 154 5.18 -2.71 -21.13
C GLN A 154 3.66 -2.65 -20.90
N ILE A 155 2.86 -2.39 -21.92
CA ILE A 155 1.38 -2.35 -21.82
C ILE A 155 0.80 -3.68 -21.28
N ALA A 156 1.49 -4.78 -21.45
CA ALA A 156 1.06 -6.09 -20.97
C ALA A 156 1.27 -6.30 -19.45
N ILE A 157 2.14 -5.53 -18.78
CA ILE A 157 2.50 -5.74 -17.37
C ILE A 157 1.28 -5.67 -16.42
N PRO A 158 0.32 -4.73 -16.56
CA PRO A 158 -0.85 -4.68 -15.69
C PRO A 158 -1.72 -5.95 -15.73
N TYR A 159 -1.63 -6.73 -16.81
CA TYR A 159 -2.40 -7.95 -16.98
C TYR A 159 -1.61 -9.22 -16.62
N ASP A 160 -0.36 -9.05 -16.16
CA ASP A 160 0.49 -10.17 -15.77
C ASP A 160 0.10 -10.72 -14.40
N ASP A 161 0.14 -12.04 -14.27
CA ASP A 161 -0.11 -12.72 -13.00
C ASP A 161 1.09 -12.59 -12.06
N VAL A 162 0.80 -12.25 -10.82
CA VAL A 162 1.80 -12.14 -9.76
C VAL A 162 1.93 -13.49 -9.05
N ASP A 163 3.16 -13.88 -8.71
CA ASP A 163 3.45 -15.12 -8.00
C ASP A 163 2.65 -15.22 -6.69
N LYS A 164 2.14 -16.42 -6.38
CA LYS A 164 1.31 -16.67 -5.19
C LYS A 164 2.01 -16.27 -3.89
N GLU A 165 3.31 -16.52 -3.78
CA GLU A 165 4.13 -16.13 -2.62
C GLU A 165 4.14 -14.61 -2.39
N PHE A 166 4.02 -13.83 -3.48
CA PHE A 166 3.94 -12.39 -3.39
C PHE A 166 2.60 -11.92 -2.80
N LEU A 167 1.54 -12.69 -3.02
CA LEU A 167 0.19 -12.39 -2.56
C LEU A 167 -0.05 -12.79 -1.08
N GLU A 168 0.75 -13.72 -0.54
CA GLU A 168 0.54 -14.23 0.82
C GLU A 168 0.76 -13.19 1.91
N LYS A 169 1.73 -12.31 1.73
CA LYS A 169 2.12 -11.31 2.74
C LYS A 169 2.09 -9.89 2.18
N PRO A 170 1.61 -8.93 2.98
CA PRO A 170 1.71 -7.52 2.59
C PRO A 170 3.18 -7.11 2.47
N ARG A 171 3.50 -6.33 1.46
CA ARG A 171 4.84 -5.80 1.25
C ARG A 171 4.83 -4.28 1.40
N LYS A 172 5.85 -3.77 2.05
CA LYS A 172 6.08 -2.32 2.15
C LYS A 172 6.91 -1.85 0.96
N TRP A 173 6.77 -0.58 0.63
CA TRP A 173 7.62 0.07 -0.35
C TRP A 173 9.08 0.01 0.09
N ASP A 174 9.91 -0.66 -0.69
CA ASP A 174 11.33 -0.84 -0.39
C ASP A 174 12.21 -0.18 -1.46
N THR A 175 12.54 1.09 -1.23
CA THR A 175 13.46 1.85 -2.07
C THR A 175 14.91 1.32 -2.02
N LYS A 176 15.30 0.70 -0.90
CA LYS A 176 16.64 0.10 -0.77
C LYS A 176 16.77 -1.17 -1.60
N GLY A 177 15.69 -1.97 -1.65
CA GLY A 177 15.63 -3.17 -2.50
C GLY A 177 15.68 -2.83 -3.99
N LEU A 178 15.06 -1.73 -4.42
CA LEU A 178 15.18 -1.23 -5.79
C LEU A 178 16.61 -0.78 -6.09
N GLY A 179 17.25 0.00 -5.20
CA GLY A 179 18.64 0.42 -5.37
C GLY A 179 19.62 -0.77 -5.40
N LYS A 180 19.37 -1.83 -4.62
CA LYS A 180 20.19 -3.05 -4.64
C LYS A 180 19.99 -3.88 -5.92
N PHE A 181 18.85 -3.81 -6.55
CA PHE A 181 18.58 -4.47 -7.84
C PHE A 181 19.38 -3.83 -8.98
N MET A 182 19.71 -2.52 -8.86
CA MET A 182 20.42 -1.74 -9.88
C MET A 182 21.94 -1.78 -9.75
N ASN A 183 22.48 -2.28 -8.63
CA ASN A 183 23.91 -2.47 -8.38
C ASN A 183 24.32 -3.93 -8.59
#